data_b40fb0e89ff87f1aa015593d13a8f248
#
_entry.id   b40fb0e89ff87f1aa015593d13a8f248
#
_cell.length_a   1.000
_cell.length_b   1.000
_cell.length_c   1.000
_cell.angle_alpha   90.00
_cell.angle_beta   90.00
_cell.angle_gamma   90.00
#
_symmetry.space_group_name_H-M   'P 1'
#
loop_
_entity.id
_entity.type
_entity.pdbx_description
1 polymer ?
#
loop_
_entity_poly.entity_id
_entity_poly.type
_entity_poly.pdbx_seq_one_letter_code
_entity_poly.pdbx_strand_id
1 'polypeptide(L)'
;VAMPQTVSRRRLLLGAGVAAAAGVAGLVAWRKGLHLRFFSASGNSVAVLPFENVGGNPQQDYFAEGLAEEVRATLARNVGLLVMAQASSAKFRDSQDDAPTIAEQLGVAYLLDGSVRRSGDVVRVTADLIDGGSGFSRWSQTFERRISDIFAVQSEIASTVASALASRVASGTGTSGQATDAVA
;
A
#
# COMPACT_ATOMS: atom_id res chain seq x y z
N VAL A 1 35.53 -32.27 56.78
CA VAL A 1 36.10 -30.96 56.44
C VAL A 1 35.61 -30.64 55.02
N ALA A 2 34.61 -29.78 54.90
CA ALA A 2 34.05 -29.35 53.60
C ALA A 2 34.76 -28.06 53.19
N MET A 3 35.35 -28.05 51.98
CA MET A 3 35.92 -26.85 51.38
C MET A 3 34.83 -26.03 50.66
N PRO A 4 34.78 -24.72 50.81
CA PRO A 4 33.86 -23.86 50.07
C PRO A 4 34.35 -23.65 48.65
N GLN A 5 33.49 -23.88 47.68
CA GLN A 5 33.68 -23.59 46.26
C GLN A 5 33.57 -22.05 46.04
N THR A 6 34.67 -21.40 45.74
CA THR A 6 34.68 -19.98 45.36
C THR A 6 34.16 -19.81 43.94
N VAL A 7 32.91 -19.41 43.82
CA VAL A 7 32.32 -19.02 42.52
C VAL A 7 33.02 -17.76 42.02
N SER A 8 33.75 -17.88 40.89
CA SER A 8 34.56 -16.81 40.33
C SER A 8 33.69 -15.61 39.90
N ARG A 9 33.87 -14.48 40.55
CA ARG A 9 33.21 -13.18 40.28
C ARG A 9 33.34 -12.71 38.81
N ARG A 10 34.33 -13.24 38.06
CA ARG A 10 34.54 -12.92 36.64
C ARG A 10 33.44 -13.44 35.72
N ARG A 11 32.73 -14.57 36.06
CA ARG A 11 31.64 -15.12 35.24
C ARG A 11 30.32 -14.39 35.41
N LEU A 12 30.12 -13.70 36.54
CA LEU A 12 28.93 -12.87 36.82
C LEU A 12 28.95 -11.54 36.06
N LEU A 13 30.17 -10.97 35.82
CA LEU A 13 30.30 -9.69 35.11
C LEU A 13 30.10 -9.83 33.59
N LEU A 14 30.42 -11.00 33.00
CA LEU A 14 30.19 -11.25 31.57
C LEU A 14 28.72 -11.48 31.23
N GLY A 15 27.92 -12.06 32.15
CA GLY A 15 26.50 -12.26 31.95
C GLY A 15 25.68 -10.98 32.01
N ALA A 16 26.07 -10.04 32.89
CA ALA A 16 25.38 -8.76 33.03
C ALA A 16 25.57 -7.82 31.82
N GLY A 17 26.75 -7.88 31.16
CA GLY A 17 27.05 -7.07 29.99
C GLY A 17 26.24 -7.47 28.76
N VAL A 18 26.00 -8.76 28.55
CA VAL A 18 25.23 -9.25 27.39
C VAL A 18 23.74 -8.95 27.55
N ALA A 19 23.19 -9.05 28.75
CA ALA A 19 21.80 -8.70 29.03
C ALA A 19 21.52 -7.21 28.87
N ALA A 20 22.47 -6.35 29.28
CA ALA A 20 22.34 -4.90 29.10
C ALA A 20 22.43 -4.49 27.62
N ALA A 21 23.30 -5.11 26.83
CA ALA A 21 23.44 -4.83 25.40
C ALA A 21 22.18 -5.25 24.61
N ALA A 22 21.58 -6.39 24.95
CA ALA A 22 20.32 -6.85 24.33
C ALA A 22 19.14 -5.93 24.69
N GLY A 23 19.08 -5.42 25.92
CA GLY A 23 18.05 -4.47 26.36
C GLY A 23 18.15 -3.13 25.65
N VAL A 24 19.38 -2.59 25.47
CA VAL A 24 19.60 -1.34 24.74
C VAL A 24 19.30 -1.48 23.26
N ALA A 25 19.70 -2.59 22.63
CA ALA A 25 19.39 -2.87 21.23
C ALA A 25 17.86 -3.02 21.00
N GLY A 26 17.14 -3.67 21.91
CA GLY A 26 15.69 -3.78 21.88
C GLY A 26 14.99 -2.41 22.03
N LEU A 27 15.51 -1.56 22.94
CA LEU A 27 14.94 -0.22 23.17
C LEU A 27 15.20 0.72 21.99
N VAL A 28 16.38 0.61 21.35
CA VAL A 28 16.71 1.40 20.14
C VAL A 28 15.90 0.95 18.94
N ALA A 29 15.69 -0.35 18.77
CA ALA A 29 14.81 -0.90 17.75
C ALA A 29 13.36 -0.43 17.94
N TRP A 30 12.89 -0.43 19.21
CA TRP A 30 11.56 0.07 19.55
C TRP A 30 11.42 1.60 19.32
N ARG A 31 12.45 2.39 19.67
CA ARG A 31 12.49 3.85 19.43
C ARG A 31 12.61 4.22 17.95
N LYS A 32 13.24 3.39 17.13
CA LYS A 32 13.35 3.59 15.67
C LYS A 32 12.11 3.11 14.92
N GLY A 33 11.05 2.70 15.64
CA GLY A 33 9.81 2.26 15.01
C GLY A 33 10.03 1.04 14.09
N LEU A 34 10.97 0.15 14.46
CA LEU A 34 11.10 -1.14 13.81
C LEU A 34 9.87 -1.99 14.22
N HIS A 35 8.71 -1.53 13.80
CA HIS A 35 7.54 -2.36 13.77
C HIS A 35 7.77 -3.38 12.66
N LEU A 36 8.24 -4.57 13.02
CA LEU A 36 8.13 -5.77 12.20
C LEU A 36 6.62 -6.08 12.07
N ARG A 37 5.94 -5.20 11.32
CA ARG A 37 4.58 -5.46 10.87
C ARG A 37 4.72 -6.43 9.72
N PHE A 38 4.66 -7.74 10.01
CA PHE A 38 4.32 -8.74 9.03
C PHE A 38 2.86 -8.54 8.59
N PHE A 39 2.55 -7.37 8.04
CA PHE A 39 1.35 -7.18 7.26
C PHE A 39 1.67 -7.70 5.86
N SER A 40 1.42 -8.99 5.64
CA SER A 40 1.23 -9.45 4.28
C SER A 40 0.03 -8.73 3.73
N ALA A 41 0.27 -7.70 2.94
CA ALA A 41 -0.79 -7.04 2.21
C ALA A 41 -1.52 -8.13 1.41
N SER A 42 -2.84 -8.20 1.57
CA SER A 42 -3.62 -9.15 0.78
C SER A 42 -3.47 -8.79 -0.70
N GLY A 43 -3.15 -9.78 -1.54
CA GLY A 43 -2.88 -9.56 -2.97
C GLY A 43 -4.04 -8.92 -3.77
N ASN A 44 -5.21 -8.76 -3.13
CA ASN A 44 -6.39 -8.09 -3.67
C ASN A 44 -6.73 -6.79 -2.93
N SER A 45 -5.77 -6.19 -2.20
CA SER A 45 -5.97 -4.94 -1.47
C SER A 45 -5.45 -3.74 -2.26
N VAL A 46 -6.22 -2.65 -2.27
CA VAL A 46 -5.89 -1.41 -2.98
C VAL A 46 -6.26 -0.19 -2.14
N ALA A 47 -5.42 0.83 -2.19
CA ALA A 47 -5.74 2.17 -1.71
C ALA A 47 -5.84 3.13 -2.90
N VAL A 48 -6.92 3.89 -2.95
CA VAL A 48 -7.05 5.03 -3.87
C VAL A 48 -6.46 6.24 -3.18
N LEU A 49 -5.42 6.82 -3.77
CA LEU A 49 -4.82 8.06 -3.29
C LEU A 49 -5.65 9.26 -3.72
N PRO A 50 -5.57 10.40 -3.03
CA PRO A 50 -6.16 11.65 -3.51
C PRO A 50 -5.60 12.00 -4.89
N PHE A 51 -6.48 12.22 -5.88
CA PHE A 51 -6.02 12.60 -7.21
C PHE A 51 -5.50 14.02 -7.24
N GLU A 52 -4.42 14.23 -7.97
CA GLU A 52 -3.80 15.53 -8.13
C GLU A 52 -4.56 16.40 -9.13
N ASN A 53 -4.82 17.65 -8.79
CA ASN A 53 -5.33 18.66 -9.74
C ASN A 53 -4.16 19.32 -10.46
N VAL A 54 -3.81 18.84 -11.64
CA VAL A 54 -2.74 19.42 -12.49
C VAL A 54 -3.24 20.55 -13.40
N GLY A 55 -4.47 20.99 -13.23
CA GLY A 55 -5.07 22.09 -13.99
C GLY A 55 -4.68 23.48 -13.51
N GLY A 56 -4.06 23.59 -12.32
CA GLY A 56 -3.59 24.86 -11.74
C GLY A 56 -4.69 25.77 -11.18
N ASN A 57 -5.96 25.36 -11.20
CA ASN A 57 -7.07 26.09 -10.60
C ASN A 57 -7.47 25.44 -9.25
N PRO A 58 -7.16 26.07 -8.10
CA PRO A 58 -7.47 25.48 -6.78
C PRO A 58 -8.96 25.22 -6.56
N GLN A 59 -9.84 25.93 -7.25
CA GLN A 59 -11.29 25.69 -7.16
C GLN A 59 -11.71 24.32 -7.75
N GLN A 60 -10.79 23.63 -8.41
CA GLN A 60 -11.02 22.29 -8.97
C GLN A 60 -10.46 21.15 -8.10
N ASP A 61 -9.82 21.48 -6.98
CA ASP A 61 -9.24 20.46 -6.09
C ASP A 61 -10.33 19.54 -5.54
N TYR A 62 -11.49 20.10 -5.14
CA TYR A 62 -12.64 19.32 -4.71
C TYR A 62 -13.15 18.35 -5.78
N PHE A 63 -13.00 18.72 -7.07
CA PHE A 63 -13.42 17.85 -8.16
C PHE A 63 -12.50 16.63 -8.30
N ALA A 64 -11.18 16.84 -8.23
CA ALA A 64 -10.21 15.75 -8.26
C ALA A 64 -10.39 14.79 -7.05
N GLU A 65 -10.63 15.37 -5.87
CA GLU A 65 -10.90 14.61 -4.65
C GLU A 65 -12.22 13.81 -4.76
N GLY A 66 -13.28 14.45 -5.21
CA GLY A 66 -14.57 13.79 -5.40
C GLY A 66 -14.50 12.65 -6.43
N LEU A 67 -13.72 12.82 -7.51
CA LEU A 67 -13.50 11.76 -8.49
C LEU A 67 -12.78 10.56 -7.88
N ALA A 68 -11.72 10.78 -7.11
CA ALA A 68 -10.99 9.72 -6.41
C ALA A 68 -11.91 8.95 -5.44
N GLU A 69 -12.76 9.67 -4.70
CA GLU A 69 -13.71 9.06 -3.76
C GLU A 69 -14.77 8.22 -4.48
N GLU A 70 -15.32 8.69 -5.59
CA GLU A 70 -16.30 7.93 -6.37
C GLU A 70 -15.67 6.67 -7.00
N VAL A 71 -14.44 6.75 -7.49
CA VAL A 71 -13.67 5.58 -7.95
C VAL A 71 -13.48 4.59 -6.80
N ARG A 72 -13.06 5.08 -5.62
CA ARG A 72 -12.92 4.27 -4.41
C ARG A 72 -14.23 3.57 -4.03
N ALA A 73 -15.32 4.33 -3.98
CA ALA A 73 -16.64 3.80 -3.64
C ALA A 73 -17.11 2.74 -4.64
N THR A 74 -16.81 2.93 -5.92
CA THR A 74 -17.14 1.97 -6.97
C THR A 74 -16.30 0.70 -6.85
N LEU A 75 -15.00 0.82 -6.57
CA LEU A 75 -14.13 -0.33 -6.29
C LEU A 75 -14.59 -1.10 -5.05
N ALA A 76 -15.00 -0.40 -3.99
CA ALA A 76 -15.45 -1.03 -2.76
C ALA A 76 -16.73 -1.87 -2.90
N ARG A 77 -17.49 -1.67 -3.98
CA ARG A 77 -18.66 -2.51 -4.31
C ARG A 77 -18.28 -3.87 -4.92
N ASN A 78 -17.03 -4.04 -5.36
CA ASN A 78 -16.57 -5.32 -5.91
C ASN A 78 -16.30 -6.31 -4.78
N VAL A 79 -17.03 -7.42 -4.80
CA VAL A 79 -16.82 -8.53 -3.87
C VAL A 79 -15.44 -9.15 -4.15
N GLY A 80 -14.62 -9.22 -3.14
CA GLY A 80 -13.26 -9.79 -3.25
C GLY A 80 -12.13 -8.76 -3.34
N LEU A 81 -12.43 -7.46 -3.45
CA LEU A 81 -11.44 -6.40 -3.28
C LEU A 81 -11.48 -5.84 -1.85
N LEU A 82 -10.32 -5.64 -1.27
CA LEU A 82 -10.13 -4.93 -0.01
C LEU A 82 -9.71 -3.50 -0.34
N VAL A 83 -10.63 -2.57 -0.22
CA VAL A 83 -10.39 -1.16 -0.55
C VAL A 83 -10.15 -0.37 0.72
N MET A 84 -9.01 0.32 0.81
CA MET A 84 -8.66 1.16 1.94
C MET A 84 -9.65 2.32 2.10
N ALA A 85 -9.98 2.64 3.35
CA ALA A 85 -10.85 3.78 3.64
C ALA A 85 -10.17 5.12 3.28
N GLN A 86 -10.94 6.07 2.76
CA GLN A 86 -10.47 7.41 2.39
C GLN A 86 -9.70 8.10 3.53
N ALA A 87 -10.21 8.02 4.76
CA ALA A 87 -9.57 8.64 5.91
C ALA A 87 -8.12 8.17 6.15
N SER A 88 -7.77 6.95 5.70
CA SER A 88 -6.42 6.41 5.80
C SER A 88 -5.52 6.88 4.65
N SER A 89 -6.05 7.01 3.44
CA SER A 89 -5.28 7.44 2.26
C SER A 89 -5.19 8.97 2.11
N ALA A 90 -6.12 9.73 2.68
CA ALA A 90 -6.18 11.19 2.56
C ALA A 90 -4.92 11.91 3.08
N LYS A 91 -4.22 11.34 4.06
CA LYS A 91 -2.97 11.90 4.61
C LYS A 91 -1.80 11.91 3.62
N PHE A 92 -1.91 11.18 2.51
CA PHE A 92 -0.87 11.11 1.49
C PHE A 92 -1.08 12.08 0.32
N ARG A 93 -2.00 13.04 0.43
CA ARG A 93 -2.26 14.05 -0.63
C ARG A 93 -0.99 14.74 -1.13
N ASP A 94 -0.16 15.22 -0.22
CA ASP A 94 1.05 15.96 -0.52
C ASP A 94 2.31 15.19 -0.06
N SER A 95 2.21 13.86 0.06
CA SER A 95 3.32 13.04 0.50
C SER A 95 4.42 13.01 -0.55
N GLN A 96 5.66 13.11 -0.08
CA GLN A 96 6.86 12.91 -0.90
C GLN A 96 7.42 11.48 -0.76
N ASP A 97 6.70 10.63 -0.04
CA ASP A 97 7.07 9.23 0.10
C ASP A 97 6.92 8.51 -1.24
N ASP A 98 7.76 7.52 -1.48
CA ASP A 98 7.63 6.65 -2.64
C ASP A 98 6.44 5.67 -2.49
N ALA A 99 5.98 5.12 -3.61
CA ALA A 99 4.82 4.23 -3.61
C ALA A 99 5.00 2.99 -2.72
N PRO A 100 6.17 2.32 -2.65
CA PRO A 100 6.38 1.23 -1.70
C PRO A 100 6.20 1.65 -0.24
N THR A 101 6.74 2.79 0.15
CA THR A 101 6.60 3.32 1.51
C THR A 101 5.14 3.63 1.85
N ILE A 102 4.39 4.25 0.93
CA ILE A 102 2.96 4.53 1.11
C ILE A 102 2.16 3.22 1.24
N ALA A 103 2.41 2.25 0.36
CA ALA A 103 1.73 0.97 0.37
C ALA A 103 1.99 0.18 1.66
N GLU A 104 3.23 0.19 2.16
CA GLU A 104 3.60 -0.41 3.45
C GLU A 104 2.86 0.26 4.61
N GLN A 105 2.83 1.59 4.66
CA GLN A 105 2.14 2.34 5.71
C GLN A 105 0.63 2.10 5.71
N LEU A 106 0.03 1.89 4.54
CA LEU A 106 -1.39 1.57 4.39
C LEU A 106 -1.69 0.07 4.53
N GLY A 107 -0.69 -0.80 4.40
CA GLY A 107 -0.86 -2.25 4.46
C GLY A 107 -1.62 -2.79 3.25
N VAL A 108 -1.42 -2.23 2.07
CA VAL A 108 -2.08 -2.62 0.81
C VAL A 108 -1.08 -3.14 -0.22
N ALA A 109 -1.55 -4.01 -1.12
CA ALA A 109 -0.73 -4.55 -2.20
C ALA A 109 -0.60 -3.58 -3.39
N TYR A 110 -1.62 -2.74 -3.60
CA TYR A 110 -1.67 -1.82 -4.73
C TYR A 110 -2.08 -0.42 -4.30
N LEU A 111 -1.56 0.57 -5.03
CA LEU A 111 -2.01 1.95 -4.97
C LEU A 111 -2.66 2.31 -6.31
N LEU A 112 -3.79 2.97 -6.27
CA LEU A 112 -4.37 3.66 -7.42
C LEU A 112 -4.09 5.14 -7.23
N ASP A 113 -3.19 5.66 -8.03
CA ASP A 113 -2.84 7.09 -8.11
C ASP A 113 -3.48 7.71 -9.34
N GLY A 114 -3.60 9.03 -9.38
CA GLY A 114 -4.14 9.69 -10.54
C GLY A 114 -4.04 11.20 -10.51
N SER A 115 -4.26 11.78 -11.69
CA SER A 115 -4.33 13.21 -11.86
C SER A 115 -5.53 13.62 -12.70
N VAL A 116 -6.01 14.85 -12.46
CA VAL A 116 -7.15 15.43 -13.15
C VAL A 116 -6.76 16.79 -13.69
N ARG A 117 -7.07 17.02 -14.96
CA ARG A 117 -6.99 18.34 -15.61
C ARG A 117 -8.32 18.65 -16.26
N ARG A 118 -8.88 19.79 -15.94
CA ARG A 118 -10.07 20.30 -16.60
C ARG A 118 -9.73 21.50 -17.47
N SER A 119 -10.25 21.52 -18.70
CA SER A 119 -10.15 22.63 -19.63
C SER A 119 -11.53 22.86 -20.26
N GLY A 120 -12.24 23.90 -19.81
CA GLY A 120 -13.63 24.14 -20.19
C GLY A 120 -14.54 22.96 -19.82
N ASP A 121 -15.16 22.35 -20.82
CA ASP A 121 -16.05 21.20 -20.66
C ASP A 121 -15.34 19.84 -20.79
N VAL A 122 -14.03 19.85 -21.07
CA VAL A 122 -13.26 18.61 -21.21
C VAL A 122 -12.50 18.34 -19.94
N VAL A 123 -12.58 17.10 -19.48
CA VAL A 123 -11.81 16.58 -18.35
C VAL A 123 -10.88 15.50 -18.87
N ARG A 124 -9.61 15.61 -18.53
CA ARG A 124 -8.61 14.56 -18.72
C ARG A 124 -8.26 13.97 -17.37
N VAL A 125 -8.41 12.66 -17.24
CA VAL A 125 -8.08 11.91 -16.04
C VAL A 125 -7.00 10.91 -16.40
N THR A 126 -5.88 10.93 -15.71
CA THR A 126 -4.87 9.88 -15.78
C THR A 126 -4.97 9.05 -14.52
N ALA A 127 -4.97 7.73 -14.65
CA ALA A 127 -5.01 6.82 -13.51
C ALA A 127 -3.95 5.74 -13.69
N ASP A 128 -3.21 5.47 -12.63
CA ASP A 128 -2.09 4.54 -12.55
C ASP A 128 -2.30 3.54 -11.42
N LEU A 129 -2.32 2.24 -11.75
CA LEU A 129 -2.30 1.17 -10.76
C LEU A 129 -0.85 0.75 -10.50
N ILE A 130 -0.37 1.03 -9.31
CA ILE A 130 1.02 0.82 -8.89
C ILE A 130 1.09 -0.40 -7.97
N ASP A 131 2.05 -1.28 -8.23
CA ASP A 131 2.39 -2.39 -7.35
C ASP A 131 3.14 -1.84 -6.13
N GLY A 132 2.54 -2.00 -4.95
CA GLY A 132 3.06 -1.43 -3.70
C GLY A 132 4.38 -2.04 -3.24
N GLY A 133 4.69 -3.28 -3.66
CA GLY A 133 5.95 -3.92 -3.28
C GLY A 133 7.13 -3.45 -4.13
N SER A 134 6.90 -3.21 -5.41
CA SER A 134 7.95 -2.86 -6.37
C SER A 134 7.97 -1.39 -6.80
N GLY A 135 6.88 -0.66 -6.58
CA GLY A 135 6.71 0.72 -7.06
C GLY A 135 6.49 0.85 -8.58
N PHE A 136 6.39 -0.26 -9.31
CA PHE A 136 6.16 -0.20 -10.75
C PHE A 136 4.67 -0.08 -11.07
N SER A 137 4.35 0.78 -12.07
CA SER A 137 3.01 0.84 -12.64
C SER A 137 2.69 -0.48 -13.34
N ARG A 138 1.54 -1.05 -13.01
CA ARG A 138 0.99 -2.27 -13.61
C ARG A 138 0.00 -1.97 -14.71
N TRP A 139 -0.61 -0.82 -14.64
CA TRP A 139 -1.55 -0.30 -15.60
C TRP A 139 -1.57 1.21 -15.49
N SER A 140 -1.63 1.87 -16.62
CA SER A 140 -1.77 3.31 -16.74
C SER A 140 -2.69 3.62 -17.90
N GLN A 141 -3.65 4.50 -17.71
CA GLN A 141 -4.54 4.94 -18.77
C GLN A 141 -4.97 6.39 -18.56
N THR A 142 -5.10 7.08 -19.70
CA THR A 142 -5.64 8.43 -19.75
C THR A 142 -7.01 8.41 -20.39
N PHE A 143 -7.97 9.02 -19.73
CA PHE A 143 -9.34 9.20 -20.18
C PHE A 143 -9.55 10.69 -20.52
N GLU A 144 -10.14 10.95 -21.66
CA GLU A 144 -10.53 12.30 -22.04
C GLU A 144 -12.00 12.29 -22.44
N ARG A 145 -12.82 13.00 -21.66
CA ARG A 145 -14.27 12.99 -21.78
C ARG A 145 -14.82 14.38 -21.49
N ARG A 146 -16.09 14.59 -21.86
CA ARG A 146 -16.81 15.78 -21.41
C ARG A 146 -17.17 15.65 -19.94
N ILE A 147 -17.27 16.77 -19.26
CA ILE A 147 -17.66 16.82 -17.84
C ILE A 147 -19.02 16.16 -17.59
N SER A 148 -19.95 16.21 -18.57
CA SER A 148 -21.23 15.52 -18.53
C SER A 148 -21.11 14.02 -18.39
N ASP A 149 -20.00 13.44 -18.87
CA ASP A 149 -19.80 11.99 -18.97
C ASP A 149 -18.86 11.47 -17.89
N ILE A 150 -18.56 12.29 -16.87
CA ILE A 150 -17.57 11.96 -15.82
C ILE A 150 -17.95 10.69 -15.03
N PHE A 151 -19.24 10.42 -14.84
CA PHE A 151 -19.67 9.19 -14.17
C PHE A 151 -19.33 7.92 -14.97
N ALA A 152 -19.32 8.01 -16.29
CA ALA A 152 -18.85 6.91 -17.14
C ALA A 152 -17.34 6.67 -16.95
N VAL A 153 -16.56 7.74 -16.82
CA VAL A 153 -15.11 7.64 -16.54
C VAL A 153 -14.84 6.96 -15.21
N GLN A 154 -15.57 7.34 -14.16
CA GLN A 154 -15.43 6.71 -12.83
C GLN A 154 -15.67 5.20 -12.91
N SER A 155 -16.75 4.79 -13.59
CA SER A 155 -17.11 3.38 -13.75
C SER A 155 -16.09 2.64 -14.61
N GLU A 156 -15.57 3.27 -15.66
CA GLU A 156 -14.55 2.69 -16.54
C GLU A 156 -13.22 2.47 -15.81
N ILE A 157 -12.75 3.46 -15.04
CA ILE A 157 -11.54 3.32 -14.20
C ILE A 157 -11.75 2.15 -13.20
N ALA A 158 -12.83 2.18 -12.44
CA ALA A 158 -13.06 1.18 -11.40
C ALA A 158 -13.18 -0.23 -11.96
N SER A 159 -13.87 -0.42 -13.10
CA SER A 159 -14.00 -1.74 -13.74
C SER A 159 -12.66 -2.25 -14.28
N THR A 160 -11.87 -1.38 -14.86
CA THR A 160 -10.55 -1.74 -15.40
C THR A 160 -9.59 -2.14 -14.28
N VAL A 161 -9.54 -1.35 -13.19
CA VAL A 161 -8.72 -1.65 -12.01
C VAL A 161 -9.18 -2.96 -11.36
N ALA A 162 -10.48 -3.16 -11.18
CA ALA A 162 -11.01 -4.40 -10.62
C ALA A 162 -10.62 -5.62 -11.46
N SER A 163 -10.70 -5.52 -12.80
CA SER A 163 -10.30 -6.58 -13.72
C SER A 163 -8.80 -6.86 -13.67
N ALA A 164 -7.98 -5.82 -13.59
CA ALA A 164 -6.52 -5.94 -13.46
C ALA A 164 -6.12 -6.63 -12.15
N LEU A 165 -6.82 -6.33 -11.05
CA LEU A 165 -6.60 -6.97 -9.76
C LEU A 165 -7.11 -8.43 -9.74
N ALA A 166 -8.29 -8.71 -10.30
CA ALA A 166 -8.87 -10.05 -10.36
C ALA A 166 -7.99 -11.04 -11.15
N SER A 167 -7.41 -10.60 -12.27
CA SER A 167 -6.51 -11.45 -13.07
C SER A 167 -5.26 -11.88 -12.31
N ARG A 168 -4.82 -11.08 -11.35
CA ARG A 168 -3.65 -11.38 -10.49
C ARG A 168 -3.97 -12.37 -9.39
N VAL A 169 -5.13 -12.27 -8.77
CA VAL A 169 -5.57 -13.24 -7.77
C VAL A 169 -5.66 -14.64 -8.40
N ALA A 170 -6.18 -14.74 -9.61
CA ALA A 170 -6.24 -15.99 -10.35
C ALA A 170 -4.84 -16.57 -10.69
N SER A 171 -3.86 -15.72 -10.97
CA SER A 171 -2.49 -16.14 -11.30
C SER A 171 -1.67 -16.54 -10.06
N GLY A 172 -1.97 -15.96 -8.89
CA GLY A 172 -1.26 -16.24 -7.62
C GLY A 172 -1.66 -17.56 -6.96
N THR A 173 -2.83 -18.09 -7.24
CA THR A 173 -3.30 -19.37 -6.70
C THR A 173 -2.74 -20.59 -7.43
N GLY A 174 -2.08 -20.41 -8.57
CA GLY A 174 -1.54 -21.50 -9.41
C GLY A 174 -0.16 -22.02 -9.01
N THR A 175 0.58 -21.35 -8.10
CA THR A 175 2.00 -21.71 -7.84
C THR A 175 2.24 -22.52 -6.56
N SER A 176 1.20 -22.84 -5.80
CA SER A 176 1.35 -23.57 -4.51
C SER A 176 1.08 -25.08 -4.59
N GLY A 177 0.93 -25.65 -5.79
CA GLY A 177 0.42 -27.03 -5.95
C GLY A 177 1.30 -27.99 -6.72
N GLN A 178 2.60 -27.74 -6.95
CA GLN A 178 3.42 -28.70 -7.72
C GLN A 178 4.85 -28.82 -7.21
N ALA A 179 4.98 -29.32 -5.98
CA ALA A 179 6.26 -29.85 -5.51
C ALA A 179 6.01 -30.94 -4.45
N THR A 180 5.50 -32.10 -4.87
CA THR A 180 5.72 -33.41 -4.22
C THR A 180 5.05 -34.47 -5.07
N ASP A 181 5.83 -35.07 -5.97
CA ASP A 181 5.75 -36.50 -6.33
C ASP A 181 6.78 -36.78 -7.45
N ALA A 182 8.01 -37.03 -7.04
CA ALA A 182 8.98 -37.75 -7.85
C ALA A 182 10.08 -38.31 -6.95
N VAL A 183 9.73 -39.33 -6.12
CA VAL A 183 10.66 -40.33 -5.67
C VAL A 183 9.90 -41.67 -5.60
N ALA A 184 10.11 -42.48 -6.60
CA ALA A 184 9.98 -43.93 -6.55
C ALA A 184 11.04 -44.51 -7.48
#